data_2e520f18a52637e2920f620c4801a928
#
_entry.id   2e520f18a52637e2920f620c4801a928
#
_cell.length_a   1.000
_cell.length_b   1.000
_cell.length_c   1.000
_cell.angle_alpha   90.00
_cell.angle_beta   90.00
_cell.angle_gamma   90.00
#
_symmetry.space_group_name_H-M   'P 1'
#
loop_
_entity.id
_entity.type
_entity.pdbx_description
1 polymer ?
#
loop_
_entity_poly.entity_id
_entity_poly.type
_entity_poly.pdbx_seq_one_letter_code
_entity_poly.pdbx_strand_id
1 'polypeptide(L)'
;MFETVYILGEIEGHDGGGSDKNTKYDEIIPRLVSIENNDDVDGVLFVINTMGGDVSAGLAIAEMIAGLSKPTVSLVIGESHSIGVPIAVATNYSFIVKSATVVIHPVRMTGTILGTRQTYRQFRSIQDRIVRFISEHSRCSEESIEKMMMDTSMMSSDLGTILVGEEAVEAGLIDENGSIDKAWNKLKFICQNKGEMV
;
A
#
# COMPACT_ATOMS: atom_id res chain seq x y z
N MET A 1 7.66 17.82 14.83
CA MET A 1 8.20 17.81 13.42
C MET A 1 7.44 16.78 12.59
N PHE A 2 7.28 16.99 11.26
CA PHE A 2 6.68 15.99 10.37
C PHE A 2 7.76 15.34 9.51
N GLU A 3 7.63 14.04 9.30
CA GLU A 3 8.52 13.25 8.42
C GLU A 3 7.83 12.92 7.11
N THR A 4 8.63 12.73 6.05
CA THR A 4 8.15 12.22 4.76
C THR A 4 8.93 10.97 4.38
N VAL A 5 8.20 9.89 4.12
CA VAL A 5 8.75 8.63 3.62
C VAL A 5 8.31 8.43 2.19
N TYR A 6 9.24 8.07 1.32
CA TYR A 6 8.98 7.85 -0.10
C TYR A 6 8.98 6.35 -0.39
N ILE A 7 7.92 5.88 -1.06
CA ILE A 7 7.79 4.52 -1.58
C ILE A 7 7.76 4.64 -3.11
N LEU A 8 8.91 4.50 -3.72
CA LEU A 8 9.11 4.78 -5.15
C LEU A 8 9.71 3.56 -5.87
N GLY A 9 9.36 3.41 -7.15
CA GLY A 9 9.88 2.34 -7.99
C GLY A 9 9.38 0.95 -7.56
N GLU A 10 10.18 -0.08 -7.78
CA GLU A 10 9.87 -1.45 -7.39
C GLU A 10 10.15 -1.65 -5.89
N ILE A 11 9.33 -2.47 -5.24
CA ILE A 11 9.55 -2.89 -3.84
C ILE A 11 10.47 -4.11 -3.86
N GLU A 12 11.71 -3.92 -3.39
CA GLU A 12 12.74 -4.96 -3.36
C GLU A 12 12.71 -5.72 -2.03
N GLY A 13 12.78 -7.05 -2.12
CA GLY A 13 12.94 -7.96 -1.00
C GLY A 13 14.41 -8.24 -0.69
N HIS A 14 14.65 -9.39 -0.03
CA HIS A 14 15.99 -9.79 0.43
C HIS A 14 16.99 -10.08 -0.69
N ASP A 15 16.54 -10.49 -1.87
CA ASP A 15 17.38 -10.92 -3.00
C ASP A 15 17.51 -9.82 -4.07
N GLY A 16 17.12 -8.60 -3.77
CA GLY A 16 17.12 -7.48 -4.70
C GLY A 16 18.54 -7.02 -5.04
N GLY A 17 18.96 -7.25 -6.27
CA GLY A 17 20.20 -6.70 -6.85
C GLY A 17 19.99 -5.28 -7.39
N GLY A 18 19.35 -4.42 -6.64
CA GLY A 18 18.49 -3.36 -7.04
C GLY A 18 19.08 -2.08 -7.61
N SER A 19 18.22 -1.36 -8.25
CA SER A 19 18.43 0.02 -8.67
C SER A 19 18.34 0.96 -7.45
N ASP A 20 19.18 1.99 -7.39
CA ASP A 20 19.08 3.08 -6.40
C ASP A 20 17.77 3.87 -6.45
N LYS A 21 16.90 3.54 -7.43
CA LYS A 21 15.60 4.19 -7.66
C LYS A 21 14.44 3.40 -7.02
N ASN A 22 14.69 2.22 -6.46
CA ASN A 22 13.69 1.32 -5.91
C ASN A 22 13.54 1.49 -4.40
N THR A 23 12.41 1.04 -3.87
CA THR A 23 12.16 1.00 -2.44
C THR A 23 12.77 -0.28 -1.87
N LYS A 24 13.81 -0.14 -1.07
CA LYS A 24 14.51 -1.25 -0.43
C LYS A 24 13.92 -1.51 0.95
N TYR A 25 13.43 -2.71 1.14
CA TYR A 25 12.80 -3.16 2.38
C TYR A 25 13.71 -2.97 3.61
N ASP A 26 15.00 -3.30 3.48
CA ASP A 26 16.00 -3.20 4.54
C ASP A 26 16.41 -1.76 4.90
N GLU A 27 16.09 -0.79 4.05
CA GLU A 27 16.23 0.64 4.34
C GLU A 27 14.95 1.24 4.98
N ILE A 28 13.77 0.81 4.50
CA ILE A 28 12.49 1.35 4.99
C ILE A 28 12.16 0.90 6.40
N ILE A 29 12.34 -0.38 6.72
CA ILE A 29 11.99 -0.91 8.05
C ILE A 29 12.78 -0.22 9.17
N PRO A 30 14.12 -0.07 9.11
CA PRO A 30 14.86 0.68 10.13
C PRO A 30 14.44 2.15 10.23
N ARG A 31 14.08 2.77 9.10
CA ARG A 31 13.58 4.15 9.09
C ARG A 31 12.25 4.28 9.84
N LEU A 32 11.30 3.36 9.64
CA LEU A 32 10.03 3.34 10.37
C LEU A 32 10.23 3.14 11.87
N VAL A 33 11.15 2.24 12.26
CA VAL A 33 11.53 2.05 13.67
C VAL A 33 12.15 3.33 14.26
N SER A 34 13.01 4.02 13.51
CA SER A 34 13.58 5.30 13.95
C SER A 34 12.52 6.39 14.15
N ILE A 35 11.55 6.46 13.24
CA ILE A 35 10.40 7.38 13.34
C ILE A 35 9.56 7.07 14.58
N GLU A 36 9.24 5.80 14.82
CA GLU A 36 8.44 5.38 15.99
C GLU A 36 9.10 5.80 17.30
N ASN A 37 10.43 5.63 17.43
CA ASN A 37 11.18 5.94 18.63
C ASN A 37 11.58 7.41 18.77
N ASN A 38 11.26 8.28 17.80
CA ASN A 38 11.61 9.70 17.85
C ASN A 38 10.43 10.54 18.34
N ASP A 39 10.50 11.04 19.58
CA ASP A 39 9.44 11.85 20.18
C ASP A 39 9.24 13.21 19.49
N ASP A 40 10.23 13.71 18.72
CA ASP A 40 10.11 14.95 17.95
C ASP A 40 9.26 14.79 16.69
N VAL A 41 8.94 13.55 16.27
CA VAL A 41 8.09 13.27 15.11
C VAL A 41 6.63 13.23 15.54
N ASP A 42 5.84 14.17 15.04
CA ASP A 42 4.41 14.29 15.31
C ASP A 42 3.56 13.43 14.35
N GLY A 43 4.02 13.22 13.14
CA GLY A 43 3.29 12.46 12.11
C GLY A 43 4.10 12.27 10.83
N VAL A 44 3.62 11.37 9.97
CA VAL A 44 4.34 10.90 8.78
C VAL A 44 3.46 10.98 7.53
N LEU A 45 4.01 11.58 6.46
CA LEU A 45 3.44 11.54 5.12
C LEU A 45 4.17 10.49 4.28
N PHE A 46 3.44 9.54 3.73
CA PHE A 46 3.95 8.56 2.76
C PHE A 46 3.61 9.01 1.34
N VAL A 47 4.63 9.28 0.51
CA VAL A 47 4.46 9.60 -0.91
C VAL A 47 4.74 8.37 -1.73
N ILE A 48 3.74 7.91 -2.50
CA ILE A 48 3.74 6.60 -3.13
C ILE A 48 3.68 6.73 -4.66
N ASN A 49 4.63 6.06 -5.31
CA ASN A 49 4.65 5.83 -6.77
C ASN A 49 5.38 4.52 -7.05
N THR A 50 4.67 3.39 -6.97
CA THR A 50 5.24 2.05 -7.09
C THR A 50 4.40 1.13 -7.95
N MET A 51 5.06 0.33 -8.78
CA MET A 51 4.44 -0.78 -9.51
C MET A 51 4.24 -2.04 -8.67
N GLY A 52 4.63 -2.01 -7.39
CA GLY A 52 4.66 -3.19 -6.53
C GLY A 52 6.03 -3.86 -6.54
N GLY A 53 6.08 -5.16 -6.30
CA GLY A 53 7.33 -5.93 -6.25
C GLY A 53 7.24 -7.13 -5.32
N ASP A 54 8.23 -7.33 -4.44
CA ASP A 54 8.25 -8.43 -3.49
C ASP A 54 7.08 -8.36 -2.50
N VAL A 55 6.27 -9.42 -2.51
CA VAL A 55 5.04 -9.49 -1.70
C VAL A 55 5.33 -9.51 -0.22
N SER A 56 6.36 -10.23 0.21
CA SER A 56 6.69 -10.38 1.63
C SER A 56 7.25 -9.08 2.19
N ALA A 57 8.11 -8.41 1.43
CA ALA A 57 8.67 -7.11 1.80
C ALA A 57 7.58 -6.03 1.84
N GLY A 58 6.73 -5.97 0.81
CA GLY A 58 5.66 -4.97 0.75
C GLY A 58 4.63 -5.14 1.85
N LEU A 59 4.22 -6.39 2.17
CA LEU A 59 3.31 -6.64 3.28
C LEU A 59 3.95 -6.30 4.64
N ALA A 60 5.24 -6.60 4.83
CA ALA A 60 5.94 -6.20 6.05
C ALA A 60 6.03 -4.68 6.21
N ILE A 61 6.27 -3.94 5.12
CA ILE A 61 6.23 -2.47 5.13
C ILE A 61 4.83 -1.97 5.50
N ALA A 62 3.77 -2.53 4.90
CA ALA A 62 2.40 -2.16 5.18
C ALA A 62 2.01 -2.39 6.65
N GLU A 63 2.34 -3.55 7.22
CA GLU A 63 2.12 -3.87 8.63
C GLU A 63 2.87 -2.91 9.57
N MET A 64 4.12 -2.57 9.23
CA MET A 64 4.90 -1.60 10.01
C MET A 64 4.27 -0.20 9.97
N ILE A 65 3.76 0.24 8.82
CA ILE A 65 3.05 1.52 8.68
C ILE A 65 1.77 1.53 9.51
N ALA A 66 0.96 0.48 9.40
CA ALA A 66 -0.29 0.35 10.16
C ALA A 66 -0.05 0.28 11.67
N GLY A 67 1.09 -0.28 12.09
CA GLY A 67 1.49 -0.39 13.51
C GLY A 67 2.13 0.86 14.11
N LEU A 68 2.38 1.93 13.33
CA LEU A 68 2.96 3.16 13.89
C LEU A 68 2.00 3.84 14.86
N SER A 69 2.50 4.25 16.01
CA SER A 69 1.75 5.07 16.98
C SER A 69 1.58 6.52 16.55
N LYS A 70 2.36 6.96 15.57
CA LYS A 70 2.33 8.31 15.00
C LYS A 70 1.21 8.41 13.95
N PRO A 71 0.48 9.54 13.86
CA PRO A 71 -0.44 9.82 12.76
C PRO A 71 0.20 9.69 11.39
N THR A 72 -0.48 9.03 10.48
CA THR A 72 0.03 8.73 9.14
C THR A 72 -0.96 9.13 8.06
N VAL A 73 -0.46 9.65 6.94
CA VAL A 73 -1.23 9.92 5.73
C VAL A 73 -0.45 9.42 4.53
N SER A 74 -1.12 8.79 3.57
CA SER A 74 -0.54 8.42 2.28
C SER A 74 -1.04 9.33 1.16
N LEU A 75 -0.19 9.51 0.14
CA LEU A 75 -0.53 10.18 -1.11
C LEU A 75 0.02 9.39 -2.29
N VAL A 76 -0.86 8.78 -3.07
CA VAL A 76 -0.51 8.14 -4.34
C VAL A 76 -0.41 9.21 -5.42
N ILE A 77 0.80 9.39 -5.99
CA ILE A 77 1.10 10.45 -6.97
C ILE A 77 1.20 9.95 -8.41
N GLY A 78 1.30 8.64 -8.64
CA GLY A 78 1.38 8.03 -9.96
C GLY A 78 0.77 6.63 -9.93
N GLU A 79 1.47 5.69 -9.35
CA GLU A 79 1.07 4.28 -9.31
C GLU A 79 1.07 3.75 -7.87
N SER A 80 0.07 2.95 -7.54
CA SER A 80 0.07 2.08 -6.37
C SER A 80 -0.47 0.72 -6.79
N HIS A 81 0.40 -0.09 -7.39
CA HIS A 81 0.02 -1.32 -8.03
C HIS A 81 0.40 -2.54 -7.19
N SER A 82 -0.40 -3.60 -7.29
CA SER A 82 -0.08 -4.89 -6.67
C SER A 82 0.13 -4.77 -5.16
N ILE A 83 1.30 -5.15 -4.64
CA ILE A 83 1.63 -5.03 -3.22
C ILE A 83 1.83 -3.57 -2.76
N GLY A 84 1.82 -2.60 -3.66
CA GLY A 84 1.74 -1.18 -3.33
C GLY A 84 0.38 -0.78 -2.72
N VAL A 85 -0.69 -1.50 -3.06
CA VAL A 85 -2.05 -1.20 -2.56
C VAL A 85 -2.15 -1.34 -1.04
N PRO A 86 -1.74 -2.45 -0.41
CA PRO A 86 -1.65 -2.54 1.04
C PRO A 86 -0.89 -1.39 1.68
N ILE A 87 0.24 -0.96 1.09
CA ILE A 87 1.04 0.16 1.61
C ILE A 87 0.25 1.46 1.58
N ALA A 88 -0.51 1.71 0.50
CA ALA A 88 -1.30 2.94 0.38
C ALA A 88 -2.43 3.02 1.41
N VAL A 89 -3.08 1.89 1.71
CA VAL A 89 -4.21 1.84 2.65
C VAL A 89 -3.78 1.65 4.11
N ALA A 90 -2.52 1.36 4.38
CA ALA A 90 -1.99 1.10 5.73
C ALA A 90 -1.99 2.33 6.64
N THR A 91 -2.19 3.54 6.10
CA THR A 91 -2.15 4.81 6.84
C THR A 91 -3.50 5.16 7.44
N ASN A 92 -3.52 6.08 8.42
CA ASN A 92 -4.78 6.55 9.03
C ASN A 92 -5.69 7.26 8.03
N TYR A 93 -5.15 7.82 6.94
CA TYR A 93 -5.91 8.42 5.87
C TYR A 93 -5.14 8.41 4.55
N SER A 94 -5.79 8.06 3.47
CA SER A 94 -5.18 7.87 2.16
C SER A 94 -5.69 8.85 1.11
N PHE A 95 -4.77 9.40 0.31
CA PHE A 95 -5.08 10.26 -0.84
C PHE A 95 -4.56 9.66 -2.14
N ILE A 96 -5.24 9.99 -3.23
CA ILE A 96 -4.79 9.71 -4.59
C ILE A 96 -4.97 10.96 -5.47
N VAL A 97 -3.99 11.29 -6.33
CA VAL A 97 -4.18 12.36 -7.31
C VAL A 97 -5.02 11.87 -8.49
N LYS A 98 -5.66 12.78 -9.22
CA LYS A 98 -6.64 12.46 -10.27
C LYS A 98 -6.14 11.54 -11.38
N SER A 99 -4.87 11.62 -11.73
CA SER A 99 -4.26 10.83 -12.82
C SER A 99 -3.51 9.58 -12.35
N ALA A 100 -3.42 9.39 -11.02
CA ALA A 100 -2.78 8.22 -10.47
C ALA A 100 -3.66 6.97 -10.57
N THR A 101 -3.04 5.81 -10.56
CA THR A 101 -3.72 4.53 -10.72
C THR A 101 -3.46 3.59 -9.56
N VAL A 102 -4.48 2.80 -9.24
CA VAL A 102 -4.40 1.64 -8.37
C VAL A 102 -4.67 0.40 -9.22
N VAL A 103 -3.83 -0.62 -9.10
CA VAL A 103 -4.04 -1.90 -9.78
C VAL A 103 -4.09 -3.03 -8.77
N ILE A 104 -5.22 -3.73 -8.77
CA ILE A 104 -5.45 -4.92 -7.95
C ILE A 104 -5.47 -6.13 -8.88
N HIS A 105 -4.63 -7.12 -8.62
CA HIS A 105 -4.55 -8.37 -9.36
C HIS A 105 -4.17 -9.54 -8.44
N PRO A 106 -4.40 -10.81 -8.86
CA PRO A 106 -3.98 -11.96 -8.07
C PRO A 106 -2.45 -12.02 -7.87
N VAL A 107 -2.03 -12.69 -6.82
CA VAL A 107 -0.60 -12.94 -6.58
C VAL A 107 0.00 -13.71 -7.76
N ARG A 108 1.11 -13.22 -8.28
CA ARG A 108 1.86 -13.84 -9.38
C ARG A 108 3.16 -14.44 -8.85
N MET A 109 3.57 -15.52 -9.47
CA MET A 109 4.88 -16.12 -9.23
C MET A 109 5.52 -16.47 -10.57
N THR A 110 6.79 -16.18 -10.71
CA THR A 110 7.61 -16.57 -11.87
C THR A 110 8.57 -17.68 -11.47
N GLY A 111 8.78 -18.66 -12.36
CA GLY A 111 9.71 -19.77 -12.14
C GLY A 111 9.06 -21.14 -12.30
N THR A 112 9.80 -22.18 -11.95
CA THR A 112 9.31 -23.57 -11.95
C THR A 112 8.48 -23.82 -10.71
N ILE A 113 7.18 -24.05 -10.90
CA ILE A 113 6.23 -24.29 -9.80
C ILE A 113 5.89 -25.78 -9.77
N LEU A 114 6.09 -26.43 -8.62
CA LEU A 114 5.61 -27.78 -8.39
C LEU A 114 4.11 -27.76 -8.16
N GLY A 115 3.32 -28.44 -9.03
CA GLY A 115 1.87 -28.51 -8.97
C GLY A 115 1.35 -29.41 -7.83
N THR A 116 1.63 -29.05 -6.58
CA THR A 116 1.19 -29.77 -5.38
C THR A 116 0.06 -29.05 -4.67
N ARG A 117 -0.69 -29.78 -3.83
CA ARG A 117 -1.70 -29.18 -2.96
C ARG A 117 -1.08 -28.16 -1.97
N GLN A 118 0.15 -28.40 -1.54
CA GLN A 118 0.87 -27.51 -0.65
C GLN A 118 1.17 -26.18 -1.33
N THR A 119 1.68 -26.20 -2.56
CA THR A 119 1.93 -24.99 -3.36
C THR A 119 0.66 -24.17 -3.55
N TYR A 120 -0.44 -24.82 -3.93
CA TYR A 120 -1.74 -24.12 -4.07
C TYR A 120 -2.20 -23.47 -2.76
N ARG A 121 -2.11 -24.20 -1.63
CA ARG A 121 -2.46 -23.65 -0.31
C ARG A 121 -1.61 -22.47 0.08
N GLN A 122 -0.31 -22.52 -0.22
CA GLN A 122 0.61 -21.42 0.04
C GLN A 122 0.24 -20.16 -0.73
N PHE A 123 -0.02 -20.28 -2.03
CA PHE A 123 -0.49 -19.16 -2.85
C PHE A 123 -1.77 -18.55 -2.30
N ARG A 124 -2.74 -19.40 -2.04
CA ARG A 124 -4.01 -18.94 -1.48
C ARG A 124 -3.82 -18.22 -0.14
N SER A 125 -3.02 -18.76 0.75
CA SER A 125 -2.72 -18.13 2.04
C SER A 125 -2.05 -16.76 1.89
N ILE A 126 -1.18 -16.57 0.89
CA ILE A 126 -0.56 -15.27 0.62
C ILE A 126 -1.64 -14.28 0.15
N GLN A 127 -2.45 -14.68 -0.82
CA GLN A 127 -3.53 -13.83 -1.34
C GLN A 127 -4.56 -13.49 -0.27
N ASP A 128 -5.00 -14.47 0.52
CA ASP A 128 -5.97 -14.26 1.61
C ASP A 128 -5.46 -13.23 2.64
N ARG A 129 -4.15 -13.21 2.95
CA ARG A 129 -3.55 -12.20 3.84
C ARG A 129 -3.59 -10.81 3.25
N ILE A 130 -3.29 -10.66 1.94
CA ILE A 130 -3.34 -9.38 1.25
C ILE A 130 -4.78 -8.85 1.21
N VAL A 131 -5.73 -9.69 0.82
CA VAL A 131 -7.16 -9.35 0.75
C VAL A 131 -7.67 -8.89 2.12
N ARG A 132 -7.36 -9.64 3.17
CA ARG A 132 -7.74 -9.29 4.55
C ARG A 132 -7.13 -7.96 4.97
N PHE A 133 -5.82 -7.77 4.76
CA PHE A 133 -5.14 -6.52 5.11
C PHE A 133 -5.80 -5.31 4.44
N ILE A 134 -6.06 -5.39 3.12
CA ILE A 134 -6.73 -4.30 2.39
C ILE A 134 -8.14 -4.06 2.95
N SER A 135 -8.90 -5.12 3.24
CA SER A 135 -10.27 -4.99 3.79
C SER A 135 -10.28 -4.36 5.18
N GLU A 136 -9.32 -4.71 6.04
CA GLU A 136 -9.21 -4.14 7.40
C GLU A 136 -8.79 -2.66 7.40
N HIS A 137 -8.12 -2.19 6.32
CA HIS A 137 -7.56 -0.84 6.22
C HIS A 137 -8.24 0.03 5.14
N SER A 138 -9.38 -0.41 4.60
CA SER A 138 -10.15 0.34 3.60
C SER A 138 -11.66 0.16 3.84
N ARG A 139 -12.48 0.74 2.97
CA ARG A 139 -13.93 0.54 2.99
C ARG A 139 -14.39 -0.63 2.11
N CYS A 140 -13.45 -1.37 1.51
CA CYS A 140 -13.74 -2.53 0.67
C CYS A 140 -13.96 -3.78 1.49
N SER A 141 -14.97 -4.58 1.15
CA SER A 141 -15.09 -5.94 1.67
C SER A 141 -14.10 -6.90 0.99
N GLU A 142 -13.73 -7.98 1.67
CA GLU A 142 -12.90 -9.05 1.09
C GLU A 142 -13.47 -9.55 -0.24
N GLU A 143 -14.79 -9.78 -0.32
CA GLU A 143 -15.49 -10.20 -1.53
C GLU A 143 -15.33 -9.21 -2.69
N SER A 144 -15.41 -7.89 -2.39
CA SER A 144 -15.22 -6.85 -3.40
C SER A 144 -13.79 -6.82 -3.93
N ILE A 145 -12.80 -6.99 -3.05
CA ILE A 145 -11.38 -7.05 -3.41
C ILE A 145 -11.09 -8.28 -4.26
N GLU A 146 -11.58 -9.46 -3.85
CA GLU A 146 -11.44 -10.71 -4.63
C GLU A 146 -12.08 -10.58 -6.01
N LYS A 147 -13.25 -9.96 -6.12
CA LYS A 147 -13.92 -9.70 -7.40
C LYS A 147 -13.07 -8.80 -8.29
N MET A 148 -12.50 -7.72 -7.78
CA MET A 148 -11.59 -6.85 -8.53
C MET A 148 -10.33 -7.60 -8.97
N MET A 149 -9.75 -8.45 -8.12
CA MET A 149 -8.59 -9.27 -8.47
C MET A 149 -8.85 -10.23 -9.64
N MET A 150 -10.06 -10.77 -9.73
CA MET A 150 -10.43 -11.80 -10.70
C MET A 150 -11.12 -11.22 -11.95
N ASP A 151 -11.19 -9.91 -12.11
CA ASP A 151 -11.80 -9.27 -13.26
C ASP A 151 -10.99 -9.54 -14.53
N THR A 152 -11.68 -9.97 -15.60
CA THR A 152 -11.10 -10.27 -16.91
C THR A 152 -11.38 -9.18 -17.95
N SER A 153 -12.15 -8.17 -17.60
CA SER A 153 -12.67 -7.17 -18.56
C SER A 153 -11.72 -6.01 -18.80
N MET A 154 -10.84 -5.70 -17.86
CA MET A 154 -10.04 -4.48 -17.87
C MET A 154 -8.61 -4.67 -18.41
N MET A 155 -8.02 -5.84 -18.25
CA MET A 155 -6.65 -6.13 -18.67
C MET A 155 -6.64 -7.06 -19.88
N SER A 156 -5.97 -6.66 -20.95
CA SER A 156 -6.02 -7.36 -22.25
C SER A 156 -5.37 -8.75 -22.24
N SER A 157 -4.53 -9.06 -21.30
CA SER A 157 -3.79 -10.35 -21.22
C SER A 157 -3.62 -10.88 -19.79
N ASP A 158 -4.38 -10.34 -18.83
CA ASP A 158 -4.22 -10.69 -17.42
C ASP A 158 -5.53 -10.51 -16.64
N LEU A 159 -5.53 -10.93 -15.37
CA LEU A 159 -6.62 -10.70 -14.42
C LEU A 159 -6.34 -9.48 -13.57
N GLY A 160 -7.38 -8.72 -13.23
CA GLY A 160 -7.31 -7.62 -12.30
C GLY A 160 -8.04 -6.38 -12.77
N THR A 161 -8.10 -5.41 -11.87
CA THR A 161 -8.79 -4.13 -12.07
C THR A 161 -7.81 -2.97 -11.99
N ILE A 162 -7.92 -2.04 -12.92
CA ILE A 162 -7.22 -0.75 -12.92
C ILE A 162 -8.23 0.32 -12.53
N LEU A 163 -7.93 1.08 -11.48
CA LEU A 163 -8.77 2.17 -10.99
C LEU A 163 -7.98 3.48 -11.09
N VAL A 164 -8.56 4.50 -11.72
CA VAL A 164 -7.91 5.81 -11.94
C VAL A 164 -8.49 6.84 -10.98
N GLY A 165 -7.66 7.44 -10.16
CA GLY A 165 -8.02 8.58 -9.31
C GLY A 165 -9.32 8.38 -8.54
N GLU A 166 -10.38 9.00 -9.01
CA GLU A 166 -11.70 8.99 -8.36
C GLU A 166 -12.34 7.59 -8.28
N GLU A 167 -12.07 6.72 -9.27
CA GLU A 167 -12.57 5.33 -9.26
C GLU A 167 -12.04 4.53 -8.07
N ALA A 168 -10.80 4.79 -7.63
CA ALA A 168 -10.24 4.15 -6.44
C ALA A 168 -10.92 4.62 -5.15
N VAL A 169 -11.41 5.86 -5.12
CA VAL A 169 -12.19 6.41 -3.99
C VAL A 169 -13.61 5.85 -4.00
N GLU A 170 -14.26 5.82 -5.16
CA GLU A 170 -15.62 5.26 -5.33
C GLU A 170 -15.65 3.75 -4.99
N ALA A 171 -14.61 3.01 -5.36
CA ALA A 171 -14.45 1.61 -4.97
C ALA A 171 -14.23 1.43 -3.46
N GLY A 172 -13.90 2.49 -2.74
CA GLY A 172 -13.65 2.44 -1.29
C GLY A 172 -12.24 2.02 -0.90
N LEU A 173 -11.31 1.93 -1.85
CA LEU A 173 -9.91 1.60 -1.56
C LEU A 173 -9.14 2.76 -0.96
N ILE A 174 -9.28 3.95 -1.55
CA ILE A 174 -8.63 5.18 -1.10
C ILE A 174 -9.68 6.11 -0.51
N ASP A 175 -9.32 6.90 0.50
CA ASP A 175 -10.28 7.74 1.21
C ASP A 175 -10.71 8.96 0.41
N GLU A 176 -9.77 9.67 -0.21
CA GLU A 176 -10.08 10.94 -0.89
C GLU A 176 -9.19 11.20 -2.10
N ASN A 177 -9.76 11.88 -3.09
CA ASN A 177 -9.00 12.44 -4.20
C ASN A 177 -8.38 13.78 -3.78
N GLY A 178 -7.04 13.88 -3.79
CA GLY A 178 -6.37 15.06 -3.28
C GLY A 178 -4.94 15.24 -3.78
N SER A 179 -4.40 16.40 -3.45
CA SER A 179 -3.04 16.84 -3.76
C SER A 179 -2.17 16.89 -2.49
N ILE A 180 -0.91 17.21 -2.65
CA ILE A 180 0.06 17.27 -1.54
C ILE A 180 -0.37 18.24 -0.43
N ASP A 181 -1.00 19.35 -0.76
CA ASP A 181 -1.50 20.33 0.22
C ASP A 181 -2.64 19.74 1.07
N LYS A 182 -3.57 19.01 0.44
CA LYS A 182 -4.64 18.31 1.15
C LYS A 182 -4.09 17.22 2.09
N ALA A 183 -3.14 16.42 1.61
CA ALA A 183 -2.49 15.38 2.41
C ALA A 183 -1.78 15.99 3.64
N TRP A 184 -1.04 17.08 3.47
CA TRP A 184 -0.41 17.80 4.56
C TRP A 184 -1.40 18.40 5.54
N ASN A 185 -2.48 19.01 5.06
CA ASN A 185 -3.51 19.61 5.92
C ASN A 185 -4.23 18.52 6.72
N LYS A 186 -4.51 17.37 6.12
CA LYS A 186 -5.10 16.22 6.80
C LYS A 186 -4.19 15.67 7.90
N LEU A 187 -2.90 15.49 7.61
CA LEU A 187 -1.92 15.03 8.59
C LEU A 187 -1.86 15.96 9.79
N LYS A 188 -1.75 17.28 9.56
CA LYS A 188 -1.77 18.29 10.64
C LYS A 188 -3.05 18.22 11.46
N PHE A 189 -4.19 18.07 10.79
CA PHE A 189 -5.50 17.96 11.46
C PHE A 189 -5.56 16.71 12.37
N ILE A 190 -5.12 15.53 11.87
CA ILE A 190 -5.11 14.30 12.67
C ILE A 190 -4.19 14.46 13.89
N CYS A 191 -3.01 15.06 13.72
CA CYS A 191 -2.07 15.28 14.82
C CYS A 191 -2.62 16.22 15.90
N GLN A 192 -3.36 17.26 15.51
CA GLN A 192 -3.96 18.19 16.46
C GLN A 192 -5.12 17.58 17.26
N ASN A 193 -5.84 16.61 16.68
CA ASN A 193 -7.03 16.00 17.29
C ASN A 193 -6.78 14.58 17.81
N LYS A 194 -5.52 14.18 17.97
CA LYS A 194 -5.14 12.82 18.42
C LYS A 194 -5.75 12.42 19.77
N GLY A 195 -6.12 13.38 20.61
CA GLY A 195 -6.75 13.15 21.92
C GLY A 195 -8.27 12.91 21.89
N GLU A 196 -8.95 13.16 20.76
CA GLU A 196 -10.42 13.04 20.62
C GLU A 196 -10.85 11.77 19.86
N MET A 197 -9.90 11.01 19.31
CA MET A 197 -10.17 9.81 18.50
C MET A 197 -9.81 8.47 19.20
N VAL A 198 -9.69 8.48 20.53
CA VAL A 198 -9.48 7.27 21.35
C VAL A 198 -10.79 6.87 22.03
#